data_af70a4a6c75e822cb9787614e30cd377
#
_entry.id   af70a4a6c75e822cb9787614e30cd377
#
_cell.length_a   1.000
_cell.length_b   1.000
_cell.length_c   1.000
_cell.angle_alpha   90.00
_cell.angle_beta   90.00
_cell.angle_gamma   90.00
#
_symmetry.space_group_name_H-M   'P 1'
#
loop_
_entity.id
_entity.type
_entity.pdbx_description
1 polymer ?
#
loop_
_entity_poly.entity_id
_entity_poly.type
_entity_poly.pdbx_seq_one_letter_code
_entity_poly.pdbx_strand_id
1 'polypeptide(L)'
;IRKKISLKIGLFIGLGAGVRVIFLGTLIPIIFFLFLEILFFKKITNKINFKNFIYHLFLIIIVSYLLLILCWPNTHSNILIEPFRIFFESLKDISQGVQLSYFYGNFYETKFTPWNYLFINMLFKFPLVYLLCFVLFFLFYKNIALNFNSNRNFQYHVITSLILLIFPILIAIFFKLKIHDGIRYFLYLIPLFNFFPAIYLNFLLKNLKNIYNKIILIFMIPLFIIFFIKFLIITPYQYTYLNILNDIFLKKNSFEND
;
A
#
# COMPACT_ATOMS: atom_id res chain seq x y z
N ILE A 1 11.01 20.74 -11.19
CA ILE A 1 9.61 20.47 -10.80
C ILE A 1 8.86 21.80 -10.82
N ARG A 2 7.70 21.88 -11.49
CA ARG A 2 6.89 23.11 -11.53
C ARG A 2 6.24 23.31 -10.15
N LYS A 3 6.22 24.56 -9.60
CA LYS A 3 5.61 24.92 -8.32
C LYS A 3 4.18 24.35 -8.15
N LYS A 4 3.36 24.40 -9.20
CA LYS A 4 2.00 23.81 -9.23
C LYS A 4 1.97 22.32 -8.90
N ILE A 5 2.97 21.55 -9.33
CA ILE A 5 3.03 20.10 -9.04
C ILE A 5 3.34 19.87 -7.57
N SER A 6 4.28 20.64 -6.99
CA SER A 6 4.60 20.52 -5.57
C SER A 6 3.42 20.89 -4.67
N LEU A 7 2.65 21.91 -5.03
CA LEU A 7 1.41 22.26 -4.31
C LEU A 7 0.39 21.12 -4.37
N LYS A 8 0.16 20.51 -5.55
CA LYS A 8 -0.75 19.36 -5.68
C LYS A 8 -0.28 18.17 -4.84
N ILE A 9 1.02 17.84 -4.88
CA ILE A 9 1.58 16.76 -4.07
C ILE A 9 1.36 17.05 -2.59
N GLY A 10 1.64 18.28 -2.13
CA GLY A 10 1.40 18.69 -0.74
C GLY A 10 -0.07 18.56 -0.33
N LEU A 11 -1.01 18.93 -1.21
CA LEU A 11 -2.44 18.75 -0.98
C LEU A 11 -2.81 17.27 -0.78
N PHE A 12 -2.38 16.38 -1.68
CA PHE A 12 -2.71 14.95 -1.57
C PHE A 12 -2.07 14.30 -0.34
N ILE A 13 -0.81 14.67 -0.02
CA ILE A 13 -0.14 14.17 1.19
C ILE A 13 -0.85 14.67 2.44
N GLY A 14 -1.23 15.95 2.49
CA GLY A 14 -1.95 16.53 3.63
C GLY A 14 -3.32 15.89 3.84
N LEU A 15 -4.09 15.66 2.77
CA LEU A 15 -5.36 14.93 2.85
C LEU A 15 -5.16 13.48 3.32
N GLY A 16 -4.17 12.76 2.76
CA GLY A 16 -3.86 11.40 3.19
C GLY A 16 -3.46 11.32 4.67
N ALA A 17 -2.64 12.27 5.14
CA ALA A 17 -2.25 12.39 6.53
C ALA A 17 -3.43 12.80 7.42
N GLY A 18 -4.35 13.62 6.91
CA GLY A 18 -5.58 14.00 7.60
C GLY A 18 -6.49 12.80 7.87
N VAL A 19 -6.51 11.80 6.99
CA VAL A 19 -7.23 10.54 7.20
C VAL A 19 -6.50 9.64 8.20
N ARG A 20 -5.18 9.47 8.02
CA ARG A 20 -4.32 8.68 8.92
C ARG A 20 -2.89 9.21 8.93
N VAL A 21 -2.46 9.70 10.09
CA VAL A 21 -1.11 10.27 10.27
C VAL A 21 0.00 9.26 9.99
N ILE A 22 -0.21 7.97 10.27
CA ILE A 22 0.73 6.88 9.97
C ILE A 22 1.13 6.85 8.49
N PHE A 23 0.26 7.32 7.59
CA PHE A 23 0.59 7.46 6.16
C PHE A 23 1.86 8.28 5.93
N LEU A 24 2.16 9.29 6.74
CA LEU A 24 3.40 10.07 6.63
C LEU A 24 4.65 9.20 6.78
N GLY A 25 4.59 8.19 7.65
CA GLY A 25 5.69 7.24 7.85
C GLY A 25 6.05 6.46 6.59
N THR A 26 5.07 6.19 5.72
CA THR A 26 5.29 5.47 4.46
C THR A 26 6.02 6.30 3.41
N LEU A 27 6.05 7.62 3.56
CA LEU A 27 6.74 8.51 2.64
C LEU A 27 8.24 8.64 2.96
N ILE A 28 8.67 8.28 4.18
CA ILE A 28 10.06 8.35 4.61
C ILE A 28 11.01 7.62 3.65
N PRO A 29 10.75 6.34 3.26
CA PRO A 29 11.65 5.64 2.34
C PRO A 29 11.69 6.25 0.94
N ILE A 30 10.61 6.88 0.47
CA ILE A 30 10.63 7.57 -0.82
C ILE A 30 11.52 8.80 -0.75
N ILE A 31 11.36 9.60 0.29
CA ILE A 31 12.17 10.82 0.47
C ILE A 31 13.64 10.41 0.59
N PHE A 32 13.93 9.37 1.35
CA PHE A 32 15.28 8.84 1.51
C PHE A 32 15.85 8.31 0.18
N PHE A 33 15.06 7.54 -0.58
CA PHE A 33 15.48 7.05 -1.90
C PHE A 33 15.73 8.19 -2.89
N LEU A 34 14.86 9.19 -2.95
CA LEU A 34 15.06 10.38 -3.79
C LEU A 34 16.30 11.16 -3.37
N PHE A 35 16.57 11.26 -2.08
CA PHE A 35 17.75 11.91 -1.54
C PHE A 35 19.03 11.18 -1.96
N LEU A 36 19.06 9.85 -1.84
CA LEU A 36 20.20 9.01 -2.31
C LEU A 36 20.39 9.14 -3.82
N GLU A 37 19.30 9.15 -4.59
CA GLU A 37 19.37 9.32 -6.05
C GLU A 37 20.00 10.65 -6.43
N ILE A 38 19.63 11.74 -5.76
CA ILE A 38 20.18 13.07 -6.03
C ILE A 38 21.65 13.18 -5.65
N LEU A 39 22.05 12.55 -4.53
CA LEU A 39 23.42 12.64 -4.02
C LEU A 39 24.40 11.72 -4.75
N PHE A 40 24.00 10.46 -4.96
CA PHE A 40 24.94 9.41 -5.36
C PHE A 40 24.74 8.92 -6.79
N PHE A 41 23.52 8.67 -7.20
CA PHE A 41 23.26 7.97 -8.46
C PHE A 41 23.12 8.89 -9.67
N LYS A 42 22.52 10.06 -9.51
CA LYS A 42 22.32 11.10 -10.56
C LYS A 42 21.76 10.58 -11.91
N LYS A 43 21.20 9.37 -11.94
CA LYS A 43 20.73 8.72 -13.18
C LYS A 43 19.43 9.32 -13.70
N ILE A 44 18.49 9.63 -12.80
CA ILE A 44 17.19 10.23 -13.15
C ILE A 44 17.27 11.75 -13.03
N THR A 45 18.02 12.22 -12.05
CA THR A 45 17.97 13.61 -11.57
C THR A 45 19.06 14.50 -12.15
N ASN A 46 19.76 14.07 -13.23
CA ASN A 46 20.80 14.88 -13.88
C ASN A 46 20.41 16.35 -14.15
N LYS A 47 19.11 16.67 -14.10
CA LYS A 47 18.56 18.03 -14.29
C LYS A 47 18.03 18.69 -13.02
N ILE A 48 17.99 17.97 -11.88
CA ILE A 48 17.43 18.52 -10.65
C ILE A 48 18.58 19.02 -9.77
N ASN A 49 18.67 20.34 -9.62
CA ASN A 49 19.57 20.95 -8.66
C ASN A 49 19.09 20.62 -7.24
N PHE A 50 19.99 20.19 -6.35
CA PHE A 50 19.71 19.86 -4.95
C PHE A 50 18.97 21.01 -4.23
N LYS A 51 19.37 22.26 -4.47
CA LYS A 51 18.69 23.43 -3.91
C LYS A 51 17.21 23.51 -4.31
N ASN A 52 16.90 23.24 -5.59
CA ASN A 52 15.52 23.21 -6.06
C ASN A 52 14.73 22.04 -5.47
N PHE A 53 15.37 20.89 -5.24
CA PHE A 53 14.73 19.75 -4.58
C PHE A 53 14.32 20.12 -3.15
N ILE A 54 15.23 20.66 -2.35
CA ILE A 54 14.95 21.09 -0.97
C ILE A 54 13.83 22.15 -0.92
N TYR A 55 13.86 23.13 -1.82
CA TYR A 55 12.80 24.13 -1.93
C TYR A 55 11.42 23.50 -2.17
N HIS A 56 11.33 22.57 -3.12
CA HIS A 56 10.08 21.89 -3.45
C HIS A 56 9.61 20.97 -2.32
N LEU A 57 10.54 20.27 -1.66
CA LEU A 57 10.24 19.45 -0.50
C LEU A 57 9.68 20.29 0.67
N PHE A 58 10.30 21.42 0.97
CA PHE A 58 9.83 22.35 1.98
C PHE A 58 8.41 22.85 1.68
N LEU A 59 8.16 23.21 0.43
CA LEU A 59 6.83 23.67 0.00
C LEU A 59 5.77 22.56 0.14
N ILE A 60 6.10 21.31 -0.18
CA ILE A 60 5.24 20.16 0.02
C ILE A 60 4.93 19.98 1.51
N ILE A 61 5.95 20.03 2.37
CA ILE A 61 5.80 19.88 3.83
C ILE A 61 4.88 20.96 4.40
N ILE A 62 5.07 22.21 4.03
CA ILE A 62 4.22 23.32 4.52
C ILE A 62 2.76 23.10 4.14
N VAL A 63 2.49 22.81 2.87
CA VAL A 63 1.11 22.61 2.41
C VAL A 63 0.46 21.40 3.07
N SER A 64 1.20 20.30 3.21
CA SER A 64 0.70 19.09 3.89
C SER A 64 0.40 19.38 5.36
N TYR A 65 1.27 20.13 6.03
CA TYR A 65 1.13 20.49 7.44
C TYR A 65 -0.09 21.38 7.68
N LEU A 66 -0.30 22.40 6.85
CA LEU A 66 -1.47 23.27 6.94
C LEU A 66 -2.77 22.49 6.77
N LEU A 67 -2.81 21.56 5.82
CA LEU A 67 -3.99 20.70 5.63
C LEU A 67 -4.22 19.74 6.80
N LEU A 68 -3.16 19.17 7.36
CA LEU A 68 -3.26 18.31 8.52
C LEU A 68 -3.88 19.03 9.71
N ILE A 69 -3.45 20.28 9.97
CA ILE A 69 -4.02 21.13 11.00
C ILE A 69 -5.51 21.40 10.73
N LEU A 70 -5.88 21.71 9.50
CA LEU A 70 -7.28 21.93 9.12
C LEU A 70 -8.15 20.68 9.34
N CYS A 71 -7.63 19.50 9.04
CA CYS A 71 -8.36 18.24 9.19
C CYS A 71 -8.49 17.77 10.65
N TRP A 72 -7.60 18.23 11.55
CA TRP A 72 -7.50 17.70 12.91
C TRP A 72 -7.74 18.78 13.96
N PRO A 73 -8.98 18.93 14.47
CA PRO A 73 -9.32 19.97 15.46
C PRO A 73 -8.46 19.92 16.73
N ASN A 74 -8.03 18.71 17.14
CA ASN A 74 -7.17 18.54 18.33
C ASN A 74 -5.81 19.25 18.21
N THR A 75 -5.37 19.56 16.98
CA THR A 75 -4.11 20.28 16.76
C THR A 75 -4.25 21.78 16.99
N HIS A 76 -5.46 22.30 17.10
CA HIS A 76 -5.71 23.73 17.23
C HIS A 76 -5.31 24.29 18.60
N SER A 77 -5.18 23.44 19.63
CA SER A 77 -4.71 23.86 20.96
C SER A 77 -3.25 24.32 20.92
N ASN A 78 -2.40 23.68 20.14
CA ASN A 78 -1.01 24.08 19.90
C ASN A 78 -0.56 23.62 18.52
N ILE A 79 -0.71 24.50 17.53
CA ILE A 79 -0.47 24.24 16.12
C ILE A 79 0.95 23.70 15.85
N LEU A 80 1.95 24.08 16.63
CA LEU A 80 3.34 23.69 16.39
C LEU A 80 3.70 22.31 17.01
N ILE A 81 3.13 21.98 18.16
CA ILE A 81 3.55 20.80 18.96
C ILE A 81 2.57 19.64 18.76
N GLU A 82 1.27 19.90 18.79
CA GLU A 82 0.24 18.86 18.77
C GLU A 82 0.29 17.93 17.56
N PRO A 83 0.53 18.39 16.32
CA PRO A 83 0.65 17.47 15.18
C PRO A 83 1.79 16.46 15.34
N PHE A 84 2.91 16.87 15.93
CA PHE A 84 4.04 15.97 16.20
C PHE A 84 3.69 15.02 17.36
N ARG A 85 3.06 15.53 18.42
CA ARG A 85 2.63 14.71 19.56
C ARG A 85 1.69 13.61 19.08
N ILE A 86 0.65 13.94 18.34
CA ILE A 86 -0.31 13.01 17.79
C ILE A 86 0.38 11.97 16.87
N PHE A 87 1.34 12.39 16.04
CA PHE A 87 2.13 11.49 15.22
C PHE A 87 2.90 10.48 16.07
N PHE A 88 3.63 10.92 17.09
CA PHE A 88 4.39 10.03 17.97
C PHE A 88 3.49 9.16 18.85
N GLU A 89 2.38 9.68 19.34
CA GLU A 89 1.38 8.90 20.08
C GLU A 89 0.74 7.84 19.20
N SER A 90 0.43 8.14 17.95
CA SER A 90 -0.10 7.16 16.99
C SER A 90 0.86 6.01 16.68
N LEU A 91 2.16 6.22 16.86
CA LEU A 91 3.17 5.16 16.75
C LEU A 91 3.30 4.33 18.04
N LYS A 92 3.05 4.95 19.20
CA LYS A 92 3.19 4.28 20.50
C LYS A 92 1.92 3.54 20.92
N ASP A 93 0.78 4.17 20.72
CA ASP A 93 -0.52 3.70 21.22
C ASP A 93 -1.50 3.41 20.07
N ILE A 94 -1.34 2.27 19.48
CA ILE A 94 -2.37 1.78 18.55
C ILE A 94 -3.55 1.19 19.31
N SER A 95 -3.45 0.93 20.61
CA SER A 95 -4.58 0.48 21.43
C SER A 95 -4.48 0.87 22.89
N GLN A 96 -5.40 1.70 23.34
CA GLN A 96 -5.75 1.78 24.76
C GLN A 96 -6.60 0.53 25.09
N GLY A 97 -5.99 -0.43 25.75
CA GLY A 97 -6.65 -1.67 26.19
C GLY A 97 -6.11 -2.95 25.55
N VAL A 98 -6.53 -4.07 26.10
CA VAL A 98 -6.24 -5.41 25.57
C VAL A 98 -7.25 -5.67 24.46
N GLN A 99 -6.81 -5.55 23.20
CA GLN A 99 -7.59 -5.96 22.05
C GLN A 99 -7.18 -7.38 21.67
N LEU A 100 -8.17 -8.20 21.34
CA LEU A 100 -7.98 -9.57 20.90
C LEU A 100 -8.12 -9.63 19.39
N SER A 101 -7.19 -10.31 18.73
CA SER A 101 -7.27 -10.64 17.31
C SER A 101 -7.46 -12.14 17.14
N TYR A 102 -8.45 -12.54 16.39
CA TYR A 102 -8.67 -13.95 16.06
C TYR A 102 -7.77 -14.35 14.89
N PHE A 103 -7.03 -15.46 15.05
CA PHE A 103 -6.12 -15.95 14.03
C PHE A 103 -5.90 -17.45 14.18
N TYR A 104 -6.17 -18.23 13.12
CA TYR A 104 -6.04 -19.68 13.10
C TYR A 104 -6.73 -20.41 14.28
N GLY A 105 -7.96 -20.02 14.60
CA GLY A 105 -8.73 -20.67 15.66
C GLY A 105 -8.36 -20.22 17.08
N ASN A 106 -7.40 -19.31 17.25
CA ASN A 106 -6.95 -18.83 18.56
C ASN A 106 -7.11 -17.31 18.67
N PHE A 107 -7.42 -16.85 19.89
CA PHE A 107 -7.39 -15.42 20.19
C PHE A 107 -6.00 -15.03 20.67
N TYR A 108 -5.43 -14.03 20.04
CA TYR A 108 -4.15 -13.44 20.40
C TYR A 108 -4.37 -12.01 20.89
N GLU A 109 -3.72 -11.66 21.99
CA GLU A 109 -3.58 -10.24 22.32
C GLU A 109 -2.79 -9.56 21.20
N THR A 110 -3.18 -8.35 20.84
CA THR A 110 -2.56 -7.62 19.71
C THR A 110 -1.04 -7.46 19.83
N LYS A 111 -0.49 -7.53 21.06
CA LYS A 111 0.96 -7.52 21.30
C LYS A 111 1.67 -8.81 20.88
N PHE A 112 0.93 -9.93 20.85
CA PHE A 112 1.48 -11.26 20.59
C PHE A 112 1.01 -11.83 19.26
N THR A 113 0.46 -10.99 18.37
CA THR A 113 0.09 -11.44 17.02
C THR A 113 1.32 -12.00 16.30
N PRO A 114 1.20 -13.16 15.63
CA PRO A 114 2.31 -13.75 14.88
C PRO A 114 2.81 -12.83 13.77
N TRP A 115 4.10 -12.87 13.49
CA TRP A 115 4.73 -12.04 12.44
C TRP A 115 4.11 -12.23 11.04
N ASN A 116 3.55 -13.40 10.76
CA ASN A 116 2.92 -13.75 9.50
C ASN A 116 1.43 -13.33 9.41
N TYR A 117 0.86 -12.78 10.50
CA TYR A 117 -0.54 -12.36 10.57
C TYR A 117 -0.95 -11.48 9.39
N LEU A 118 -0.15 -10.46 9.09
CA LEU A 118 -0.45 -9.52 8.02
C LEU A 118 -0.40 -10.18 6.64
N PHE A 119 0.63 -11.01 6.37
CA PHE A 119 0.76 -11.69 5.08
C PHE A 119 -0.39 -12.65 4.83
N ILE A 120 -0.81 -13.38 5.84
CA ILE A 120 -1.92 -14.34 5.75
C ILE A 120 -3.24 -13.61 5.53
N ASN A 121 -3.48 -12.51 6.26
CA ASN A 121 -4.64 -11.68 6.02
C ASN A 121 -4.66 -11.11 4.59
N MET A 122 -3.52 -10.63 4.07
CA MET A 122 -3.44 -10.18 2.67
C MET A 122 -3.73 -11.32 1.69
N LEU A 123 -3.21 -12.52 1.95
CA LEU A 123 -3.42 -13.68 1.09
C LEU A 123 -4.90 -14.07 0.99
N PHE A 124 -5.65 -14.01 2.09
CA PHE A 124 -7.05 -14.43 2.10
C PHE A 124 -8.06 -13.31 1.83
N LYS A 125 -7.72 -12.06 2.15
CA LYS A 125 -8.61 -10.90 1.92
C LYS A 125 -8.48 -10.30 0.52
N PHE A 126 -7.38 -10.55 -0.19
CA PHE A 126 -7.28 -10.09 -1.58
C PHE A 126 -7.95 -11.07 -2.56
N PRO A 127 -8.62 -10.55 -3.61
CA PRO A 127 -9.16 -11.40 -4.67
C PRO A 127 -8.07 -12.25 -5.31
N LEU A 128 -8.36 -13.53 -5.54
CA LEU A 128 -7.39 -14.48 -6.10
C LEU A 128 -6.82 -14.02 -7.45
N VAL A 129 -7.66 -13.39 -8.27
CA VAL A 129 -7.24 -12.80 -9.56
C VAL A 129 -6.11 -11.78 -9.37
N TYR A 130 -6.20 -10.92 -8.34
CA TYR A 130 -5.17 -9.92 -8.08
C TYR A 130 -3.87 -10.56 -7.60
N LEU A 131 -3.97 -11.58 -6.74
CA LEU A 131 -2.80 -12.34 -6.28
C LEU A 131 -2.09 -13.04 -7.44
N LEU A 132 -2.85 -13.68 -8.33
CA LEU A 132 -2.31 -14.32 -9.52
C LEU A 132 -1.64 -13.31 -10.46
N CYS A 133 -2.31 -12.19 -10.75
CA CYS A 133 -1.72 -11.12 -11.56
C CYS A 133 -0.45 -10.55 -10.93
N PHE A 134 -0.40 -10.43 -9.61
CA PHE A 134 0.78 -9.98 -8.88
C PHE A 134 1.95 -10.94 -9.08
N VAL A 135 1.74 -12.24 -8.88
CA VAL A 135 2.77 -13.28 -9.11
C VAL A 135 3.21 -13.29 -10.57
N LEU A 136 2.26 -13.29 -11.51
CA LEU A 136 2.55 -13.32 -12.93
C LEU A 136 3.29 -12.05 -13.41
N PHE A 137 3.05 -10.89 -12.79
CA PHE A 137 3.84 -9.70 -13.06
C PHE A 137 5.34 -9.94 -12.85
N PHE A 138 5.73 -10.58 -11.75
CA PHE A 138 7.15 -10.86 -11.48
C PHE A 138 7.71 -11.94 -12.39
N LEU A 139 6.94 -12.98 -12.66
CA LEU A 139 7.36 -14.07 -13.58
C LEU A 139 7.61 -13.54 -15.00
N PHE A 140 6.75 -12.64 -15.48
CA PHE A 140 6.85 -12.05 -16.82
C PHE A 140 7.51 -10.67 -16.85
N TYR A 141 8.16 -10.25 -15.77
CA TYR A 141 8.73 -8.91 -15.62
C TYR A 141 9.63 -8.50 -16.79
N LYS A 142 10.51 -9.41 -17.27
CA LYS A 142 11.40 -9.12 -18.41
C LYS A 142 10.62 -8.76 -19.67
N ASN A 143 9.58 -9.51 -20.00
CA ASN A 143 8.75 -9.28 -21.18
C ASN A 143 7.93 -7.99 -21.04
N ILE A 144 7.44 -7.71 -19.84
CA ILE A 144 6.73 -6.48 -19.54
C ILE A 144 7.67 -5.29 -19.67
N ALA A 145 8.85 -5.35 -19.07
CA ALA A 145 9.84 -4.28 -19.14
C ALA A 145 10.25 -3.95 -20.58
N LEU A 146 10.39 -4.96 -21.47
CA LEU A 146 10.67 -4.75 -22.88
C LEU A 146 9.56 -3.95 -23.58
N ASN A 147 8.29 -4.23 -23.28
CA ASN A 147 7.15 -3.50 -23.85
C ASN A 147 7.06 -2.05 -23.34
N PHE A 148 7.55 -1.80 -22.12
CA PHE A 148 7.62 -0.46 -21.51
C PHE A 148 8.99 0.22 -21.67
N ASN A 149 9.92 -0.39 -22.42
CA ASN A 149 11.33 0.05 -22.53
C ASN A 149 11.53 1.43 -23.19
N SER A 150 10.48 2.00 -23.79
CA SER A 150 10.49 3.41 -24.22
C SER A 150 10.53 4.39 -23.03
N ASN A 151 10.17 3.94 -21.82
CA ASN A 151 10.19 4.75 -20.61
C ASN A 151 11.34 4.29 -19.69
N ARG A 152 12.50 4.96 -19.79
CA ARG A 152 13.63 4.80 -18.83
C ARG A 152 13.18 4.80 -17.36
N ASN A 153 12.06 5.42 -17.05
CA ASN A 153 11.53 5.58 -15.72
C ASN A 153 10.70 4.37 -15.23
N PHE A 154 10.38 3.39 -16.10
CA PHE A 154 9.52 2.25 -15.70
C PHE A 154 10.12 1.46 -14.54
N GLN A 155 11.39 1.10 -14.62
CA GLN A 155 12.07 0.35 -13.56
C GLN A 155 12.05 1.10 -12.22
N TYR A 156 12.23 2.43 -12.25
CA TYR A 156 12.16 3.25 -11.04
C TYR A 156 10.77 3.28 -10.45
N HIS A 157 9.73 3.38 -11.26
CA HIS A 157 8.35 3.31 -10.74
C HIS A 157 8.05 1.97 -10.10
N VAL A 158 8.53 0.86 -10.69
CA VAL A 158 8.40 -0.48 -10.12
C VAL A 158 9.15 -0.57 -8.78
N ILE A 159 10.43 -0.18 -8.74
CA ILE A 159 11.25 -0.23 -7.52
C ILE A 159 10.65 0.66 -6.43
N THR A 160 10.26 1.89 -6.76
CA THR A 160 9.66 2.82 -5.80
C THR A 160 8.35 2.26 -5.24
N SER A 161 7.49 1.68 -6.10
CA SER A 161 6.24 1.06 -5.66
C SER A 161 6.47 -0.16 -4.77
N LEU A 162 7.50 -0.97 -5.05
CA LEU A 162 7.90 -2.09 -4.20
C LEU A 162 8.42 -1.63 -2.83
N ILE A 163 9.28 -0.62 -2.79
CA ILE A 163 9.78 -0.05 -1.54
C ILE A 163 8.62 0.46 -0.70
N LEU A 164 7.68 1.19 -1.31
CA LEU A 164 6.49 1.71 -0.64
C LEU A 164 5.57 0.61 -0.10
N LEU A 165 5.46 -0.51 -0.82
CA LEU A 165 4.65 -1.64 -0.41
C LEU A 165 5.30 -2.42 0.74
N ILE A 166 6.60 -2.72 0.62
CA ILE A 166 7.32 -3.61 1.53
C ILE A 166 7.70 -2.90 2.83
N PHE A 167 8.10 -1.63 2.77
CA PHE A 167 8.63 -0.90 3.92
C PHE A 167 7.67 -0.84 5.12
N PRO A 168 6.37 -0.49 4.96
CA PRO A 168 5.45 -0.47 6.10
C PRO A 168 5.21 -1.86 6.71
N ILE A 169 5.23 -2.89 5.87
CA ILE A 169 5.09 -4.28 6.31
C ILE A 169 6.31 -4.68 7.16
N LEU A 170 7.51 -4.37 6.69
CA LEU A 170 8.74 -4.62 7.44
C LEU A 170 8.76 -3.87 8.77
N ILE A 171 8.39 -2.60 8.79
CA ILE A 171 8.28 -1.82 10.03
C ILE A 171 7.31 -2.50 11.00
N ALA A 172 6.14 -2.90 10.53
CA ALA A 172 5.15 -3.56 11.37
C ALA A 172 5.69 -4.83 12.02
N ILE A 173 6.47 -5.62 11.27
CA ILE A 173 7.09 -6.86 11.78
C ILE A 173 8.24 -6.56 12.76
N PHE A 174 9.17 -5.69 12.38
CA PHE A 174 10.35 -5.39 13.18
C PHE A 174 10.01 -4.71 14.52
N PHE A 175 9.10 -3.76 14.49
CA PHE A 175 8.66 -3.05 15.69
C PHE A 175 7.51 -3.74 16.42
N LYS A 176 7.10 -4.93 15.98
CA LYS A 176 5.99 -5.69 16.58
C LYS A 176 4.77 -4.79 16.83
N LEU A 177 4.39 -4.02 15.79
CA LEU A 177 3.26 -3.12 15.92
C LEU A 177 2.01 -3.93 16.28
N LYS A 178 1.21 -3.39 17.19
CA LYS A 178 -0.06 -4.00 17.59
C LYS A 178 -1.04 -3.92 16.41
N ILE A 179 -1.20 -5.02 15.69
CA ILE A 179 -2.08 -5.10 14.53
C ILE A 179 -3.34 -5.87 14.95
N HIS A 180 -4.49 -5.24 14.80
CA HIS A 180 -5.79 -5.86 14.96
C HIS A 180 -6.67 -5.54 13.74
N ASP A 181 -7.85 -6.16 13.63
CA ASP A 181 -8.77 -5.97 12.50
C ASP A 181 -8.15 -6.27 11.11
N GLY A 182 -7.27 -7.26 11.04
CA GLY A 182 -6.69 -7.73 9.79
C GLY A 182 -5.87 -6.67 9.04
N ILE A 183 -6.27 -6.37 7.80
CA ILE A 183 -5.55 -5.42 6.93
C ILE A 183 -6.05 -3.98 7.05
N ARG A 184 -6.99 -3.67 7.95
CA ARG A 184 -7.62 -2.34 8.05
C ARG A 184 -6.61 -1.20 8.22
N TYR A 185 -5.55 -1.43 8.97
CA TYR A 185 -4.49 -0.43 9.16
C TYR A 185 -3.60 -0.24 7.94
N PHE A 186 -3.64 -1.16 6.98
CA PHE A 186 -2.81 -1.19 5.78
C PHE A 186 -3.61 -0.96 4.49
N LEU A 187 -4.86 -0.45 4.58
CA LEU A 187 -5.69 -0.18 3.41
C LEU A 187 -5.02 0.76 2.39
N TYR A 188 -4.16 1.66 2.84
CA TYR A 188 -3.39 2.55 1.96
C TYR A 188 -2.36 1.81 1.09
N LEU A 189 -2.03 0.54 1.40
CA LEU A 189 -1.18 -0.31 0.56
C LEU A 189 -1.95 -0.93 -0.62
N ILE A 190 -3.28 -1.01 -0.55
CA ILE A 190 -4.10 -1.63 -1.61
C ILE A 190 -3.87 -0.98 -2.98
N PRO A 191 -3.89 0.35 -3.13
CA PRO A 191 -3.59 0.99 -4.41
C PRO A 191 -2.19 0.66 -4.94
N LEU A 192 -1.19 0.60 -4.05
CA LEU A 192 0.18 0.25 -4.40
C LEU A 192 0.30 -1.22 -4.83
N PHE A 193 -0.38 -2.11 -4.10
CA PHE A 193 -0.46 -3.52 -4.47
C PHE A 193 -1.10 -3.70 -5.85
N ASN A 194 -2.22 -3.00 -6.12
CA ASN A 194 -2.96 -3.08 -7.38
C ASN A 194 -2.19 -2.53 -8.59
N PHE A 195 -1.15 -1.74 -8.37
CA PHE A 195 -0.28 -1.23 -9.44
C PHE A 195 0.32 -2.37 -10.28
N PHE A 196 0.81 -3.44 -9.64
CA PHE A 196 1.45 -4.58 -10.32
C PHE A 196 0.47 -5.42 -11.13
N PRO A 197 -0.68 -5.87 -10.58
CA PRO A 197 -1.74 -6.53 -11.33
C PRO A 197 -2.25 -5.71 -12.52
N ALA A 198 -2.43 -4.41 -12.34
CA ALA A 198 -2.91 -3.52 -13.40
C ALA A 198 -1.95 -3.45 -14.59
N ILE A 199 -0.64 -3.37 -14.34
CA ILE A 199 0.38 -3.40 -15.40
C ILE A 199 0.38 -4.74 -16.12
N TYR A 200 0.28 -5.85 -15.37
CA TYR A 200 0.24 -7.17 -15.97
C TYR A 200 -1.00 -7.37 -16.85
N LEU A 201 -2.18 -6.97 -16.38
CA LEU A 201 -3.41 -7.01 -17.17
C LEU A 201 -3.31 -6.17 -18.44
N ASN A 202 -2.75 -4.96 -18.35
CA ASN A 202 -2.51 -4.14 -19.54
C ASN A 202 -1.55 -4.80 -20.53
N PHE A 203 -0.50 -5.48 -20.02
CA PHE A 203 0.41 -6.28 -20.86
C PHE A 203 -0.32 -7.41 -21.56
N LEU A 204 -1.17 -8.18 -20.86
CA LEU A 204 -1.97 -9.25 -21.45
C LEU A 204 -2.90 -8.72 -22.54
N LEU A 205 -3.65 -7.65 -22.25
CA LEU A 205 -4.60 -7.08 -23.19
C LEU A 205 -3.93 -6.54 -24.46
N LYS A 206 -2.73 -5.96 -24.36
CA LYS A 206 -1.97 -5.49 -25.53
C LYS A 206 -1.39 -6.63 -26.38
N ASN A 207 -1.15 -7.79 -25.78
CA ASN A 207 -0.50 -8.94 -26.42
C ASN A 207 -1.46 -10.10 -26.66
N LEU A 208 -2.74 -9.86 -26.91
CA LEU A 208 -3.75 -10.88 -27.18
C LEU A 208 -3.54 -11.70 -28.46
N LYS A 209 -2.61 -11.28 -29.33
CA LYS A 209 -2.20 -12.09 -30.49
C LYS A 209 -1.53 -13.41 -30.07
N ASN A 210 -0.89 -13.43 -28.91
CA ASN A 210 -0.27 -14.63 -28.35
C ASN A 210 -1.35 -15.53 -27.71
N ILE A 211 -1.38 -16.80 -28.13
CA ILE A 211 -2.35 -17.80 -27.67
C ILE A 211 -2.26 -18.02 -26.15
N TYR A 212 -1.06 -18.03 -25.58
CA TYR A 212 -0.85 -18.17 -24.14
C TYR A 212 -1.52 -17.04 -23.33
N ASN A 213 -1.43 -15.80 -23.81
CA ASN A 213 -2.05 -14.66 -23.14
C ASN A 213 -3.58 -14.74 -23.20
N LYS A 214 -4.15 -15.26 -24.29
CA LYS A 214 -5.59 -15.53 -24.39
C LYS A 214 -6.03 -16.59 -23.37
N ILE A 215 -5.28 -17.69 -23.28
CA ILE A 215 -5.58 -18.77 -22.34
C ILE A 215 -5.55 -18.24 -20.90
N ILE A 216 -4.52 -17.51 -20.52
CA ILE A 216 -4.41 -16.89 -19.17
C ILE A 216 -5.61 -15.99 -18.90
N LEU A 217 -6.00 -15.13 -19.85
CA LEU A 217 -7.14 -14.24 -19.68
C LEU A 217 -8.45 -15.03 -19.50
N ILE A 218 -8.67 -16.09 -20.29
CA ILE A 218 -9.86 -16.97 -20.17
C ILE A 218 -9.93 -17.59 -18.78
N PHE A 219 -8.80 -18.01 -18.19
CA PHE A 219 -8.77 -18.53 -16.81
C PHE A 219 -9.03 -17.45 -15.75
N MET A 220 -8.68 -16.19 -16.01
CA MET A 220 -8.91 -15.10 -15.06
C MET A 220 -10.38 -14.66 -14.99
N ILE A 221 -11.13 -14.78 -16.08
CA ILE A 221 -12.53 -14.35 -16.14
C ILE A 221 -13.40 -15.07 -15.10
N PRO A 222 -13.41 -16.40 -14.99
CA PRO A 222 -14.19 -17.10 -13.96
C PRO A 222 -13.82 -16.69 -12.55
N LEU A 223 -12.52 -16.52 -12.26
CA LEU A 223 -12.05 -16.09 -10.94
C LEU A 223 -12.54 -14.68 -10.59
N PHE A 224 -12.60 -13.79 -11.59
CA PHE A 224 -13.16 -12.45 -11.41
C PHE A 224 -14.68 -12.50 -11.17
N ILE A 225 -15.40 -13.34 -11.91
CA ILE A 225 -16.86 -13.53 -11.74
C ILE A 225 -17.14 -14.07 -10.33
N ILE A 226 -16.41 -15.09 -9.88
CA ILE A 226 -16.57 -15.66 -8.54
C ILE A 226 -16.31 -14.62 -7.46
N PHE A 227 -15.25 -13.82 -7.61
CA PHE A 227 -14.99 -12.70 -6.70
C PHE A 227 -16.17 -11.74 -6.66
N PHE A 228 -16.65 -11.31 -7.81
CA PHE A 228 -17.73 -10.33 -7.93
C PHE A 228 -19.02 -10.84 -7.30
N ILE A 229 -19.39 -12.09 -7.55
CA ILE A 229 -20.58 -12.73 -6.96
C ILE A 229 -20.43 -12.79 -5.43
N LYS A 230 -19.30 -13.32 -4.91
CA LYS A 230 -19.04 -13.36 -3.45
C LYS A 230 -19.14 -11.96 -2.83
N PHE A 231 -18.53 -10.98 -3.48
CA PHE A 231 -18.52 -9.60 -2.99
C PHE A 231 -19.94 -8.99 -2.92
N LEU A 232 -20.79 -9.28 -3.90
CA LEU A 232 -22.20 -8.84 -3.89
C LEU A 232 -23.02 -9.55 -2.80
N ILE A 233 -22.81 -10.84 -2.60
CA ILE A 233 -23.56 -11.61 -1.58
C ILE A 233 -23.26 -11.09 -0.17
N ILE A 234 -22.01 -10.67 0.10
CA ILE A 234 -21.59 -10.19 1.42
C ILE A 234 -22.02 -8.73 1.68
N THR A 235 -22.50 -8.01 0.68
CA THR A 235 -22.95 -6.61 0.84
C THR A 235 -24.04 -6.50 1.93
N PRO A 236 -23.92 -5.59 2.93
CA PRO A 236 -22.97 -4.46 3.03
C PRO A 236 -21.67 -4.76 3.78
N TYR A 237 -21.37 -6.01 4.13
CA TYR A 237 -20.24 -6.42 4.98
C TYR A 237 -18.98 -6.79 4.16
N GLN A 238 -18.64 -6.01 3.13
CA GLN A 238 -17.54 -6.32 2.19
C GLN A 238 -16.17 -6.44 2.88
N TYR A 239 -15.97 -5.83 4.04
CA TYR A 239 -14.74 -5.94 4.82
C TYR A 239 -14.48 -7.36 5.35
N THR A 240 -15.54 -8.21 5.44
CA THR A 240 -15.45 -9.62 5.85
C THR A 240 -15.10 -10.55 4.68
N TYR A 241 -14.91 -10.02 3.47
CA TYR A 241 -14.59 -10.82 2.30
C TYR A 241 -13.36 -11.69 2.52
N LEU A 242 -13.51 -12.98 2.23
CA LEU A 242 -12.44 -13.96 2.16
C LEU A 242 -12.49 -14.66 0.80
N ASN A 243 -11.32 -14.88 0.20
CA ASN A 243 -11.24 -15.53 -1.10
C ASN A 243 -11.40 -17.07 -0.99
N ILE A 244 -11.44 -17.74 -2.13
CA ILE A 244 -11.62 -19.19 -2.20
C ILE A 244 -10.51 -19.98 -1.49
N LEU A 245 -9.29 -19.43 -1.39
CA LEU A 245 -8.20 -20.11 -0.69
C LEU A 245 -8.53 -20.35 0.78
N ASN A 246 -9.28 -19.45 1.41
CA ASN A 246 -9.73 -19.64 2.77
C ASN A 246 -10.62 -20.89 2.89
N ASP A 247 -11.52 -21.09 1.93
CA ASP A 247 -12.44 -22.24 1.95
C ASP A 247 -11.70 -23.58 1.73
N ILE A 248 -10.57 -23.56 0.99
CA ILE A 248 -9.78 -24.73 0.66
C ILE A 248 -8.79 -25.09 1.78
N PHE A 249 -8.04 -24.10 2.28
CA PHE A 249 -6.92 -24.35 3.19
C PHE A 249 -7.30 -24.30 4.68
N LEU A 250 -8.35 -23.57 5.00
CA LEU A 250 -8.77 -23.39 6.37
C LEU A 250 -10.16 -23.98 6.50
N LYS A 251 -10.23 -25.14 7.15
CA LYS A 251 -11.53 -25.68 7.57
C LYS A 251 -12.31 -24.55 8.25
N LYS A 252 -13.57 -24.44 7.92
CA LYS A 252 -14.62 -23.46 8.18
C LYS A 252 -14.57 -22.58 9.46
N ASN A 253 -13.65 -22.85 10.38
CA ASN A 253 -13.61 -22.27 11.73
C ASN A 253 -12.36 -21.42 12.03
N SER A 254 -11.51 -21.10 11.07
CA SER A 254 -10.21 -20.54 11.37
C SER A 254 -10.03 -19.05 11.06
N PHE A 255 -10.93 -18.48 10.30
CA PHE A 255 -11.08 -17.04 10.10
C PHE A 255 -12.55 -16.71 10.30
N GLU A 256 -12.96 -16.53 11.54
CA GLU A 256 -14.25 -15.94 11.79
C GLU A 256 -14.20 -14.45 11.50
N ASN A 257 -15.28 -14.06 10.93
CA ASN A 257 -15.70 -12.72 10.69
C ASN A 257 -15.66 -11.92 12.00
N ASP A 258 -14.68 -11.03 12.13
CA ASP A 258 -14.76 -9.94 13.09
C ASP A 258 -15.74 -8.88 12.58
#